data_bf368baeea9fcc51e066050d4c1cdd53
#
_entry.id   bf368baeea9fcc51e066050d4c1cdd53
#
_cell.length_a   1.000
_cell.length_b   1.000
_cell.length_c   1.000
_cell.angle_alpha   90.00
_cell.angle_beta   90.00
_cell.angle_gamma   90.00
#
_symmetry.space_group_name_H-M   'P 1'
#
loop_
_entity.id
_entity.type
_entity.pdbx_description
1 polymer ?
#
loop_
_entity_poly.entity_id
_entity_poly.type
_entity_poly.pdbx_seq_one_letter_code
_entity_poly.pdbx_strand_id
1 'polypeptide(L)'
;MRIFRTENKIRFLFSFNYFLCDIMANITLSEREVRIQKVEKMKKMGIHPFAQSFQKQDMIKDIIAKYENEELRDSEILVSDAQIQVATAGRVMLHRSHGKLAFAKILDSTGQIQLMFHRDNCKIIKVEKKQDWTMNEVAVQTLPFDESESGEMTAYKFFEKMIDMGDFIGVRGEVFKTHKWELTIFVKEFKFLSKAIRPLPEKFHGLSDQEDLYRKRYLDMTMNPETYARFLFKSKFYEVLRDFYRSEGFTEIQTPILDNAASGAAARPFVTHHNDFDTDVYLRIAFETSLKKATVGRFEKVFEIGQDFRNEGSDPSHVQEFTQVEHYAVYRNYEDNMRFTEKMFDYLFEKLGLGKQLKVKDKDWIEKIVDFTTPWERIDYTQGVNQASGLDISQYGIEDADRLRADIQAKGISFEGMEKMGTTTLIDYLYKKVLRPKITGPAFIYNYPVIMQPLARISDGDENIVEQFQLLVNGWEICKAYSELVDPLLQQANFDKQAEAAAKGDDEATSGDEAFVEAMEYGMPPQSGFGMGLERILAILTEQDNLRDVIMFPLMKAKNQSWDESKEE
;
A
#
# COMPACT_ATOMS: atom_id res chain seq x y z
N MET A 1 67.35 -41.26 15.62
CA MET A 1 66.34 -40.76 14.65
C MET A 1 64.94 -40.58 15.29
N ARG A 2 64.83 -40.23 16.57
CA ARG A 2 63.55 -40.07 17.28
C ARG A 2 63.37 -38.70 17.95
N ILE A 3 64.39 -37.87 17.98
CA ILE A 3 64.35 -36.54 18.65
C ILE A 3 64.00 -35.42 17.67
N PHE A 4 64.24 -35.55 16.36
CA PHE A 4 63.93 -34.55 15.35
C PHE A 4 62.46 -34.44 14.94
N ARG A 5 61.56 -35.35 15.39
CA ARG A 5 60.11 -35.35 15.04
C ARG A 5 59.25 -34.57 16.05
N THR A 6 59.72 -34.28 17.23
CA THR A 6 58.97 -33.59 18.28
C THR A 6 59.11 -32.07 18.19
N GLU A 7 60.24 -31.54 17.81
CA GLU A 7 60.44 -30.10 17.67
C GLU A 7 59.68 -29.47 16.48
N ASN A 8 59.58 -30.17 15.38
CA ASN A 8 58.80 -29.70 14.23
C ASN A 8 57.29 -29.71 14.47
N LYS A 9 56.74 -30.62 15.30
CA LYS A 9 55.33 -30.62 15.69
C LYS A 9 54.97 -29.48 16.63
N ILE A 10 55.87 -29.13 17.53
CA ILE A 10 55.69 -28.02 18.47
C ILE A 10 55.80 -26.68 17.73
N ARG A 11 56.76 -26.50 16.81
CA ARG A 11 56.82 -25.29 15.94
C ARG A 11 55.63 -25.15 15.02
N PHE A 12 55.09 -26.25 14.48
CA PHE A 12 53.87 -26.19 13.63
C PHE A 12 52.63 -25.83 14.44
N LEU A 13 52.46 -26.30 15.67
CA LEU A 13 51.37 -25.94 16.58
C LEU A 13 51.47 -24.48 17.07
N PHE A 14 52.65 -23.97 17.34
CA PHE A 14 52.87 -22.58 17.69
C PHE A 14 52.66 -21.64 16.48
N SER A 15 53.12 -21.99 15.29
CA SER A 15 52.86 -21.25 14.06
C SER A 15 51.40 -21.26 13.66
N PHE A 16 50.69 -22.40 13.86
CA PHE A 16 49.26 -22.50 13.57
C PHE A 16 48.41 -21.72 14.57
N ASN A 17 48.78 -21.71 15.84
CA ASN A 17 48.11 -20.85 16.84
C ASN A 17 48.40 -19.35 16.63
N TYR A 18 49.58 -18.94 16.19
CA TYR A 18 49.90 -17.55 15.82
C TYR A 18 49.13 -17.14 14.56
N PHE A 19 49.05 -18.01 13.55
CA PHE A 19 48.26 -17.77 12.33
C PHE A 19 46.75 -17.74 12.59
N LEU A 20 46.24 -18.56 13.51
CA LEU A 20 44.84 -18.47 13.99
C LEU A 20 44.59 -17.20 14.83
N CYS A 21 45.55 -16.77 15.68
CA CYS A 21 45.44 -15.51 16.40
C CYS A 21 45.49 -14.30 15.47
N ASP A 22 46.34 -14.29 14.43
CA ASP A 22 46.37 -13.21 13.43
C ASP A 22 45.11 -13.19 12.52
N ILE A 23 44.57 -14.34 12.20
CA ILE A 23 43.29 -14.44 11.48
C ILE A 23 42.14 -13.97 12.37
N MET A 24 42.12 -14.31 13.65
CA MET A 24 41.08 -13.87 14.59
C MET A 24 41.22 -12.37 14.97
N ALA A 25 42.43 -11.81 14.92
CA ALA A 25 42.68 -10.40 15.18
C ALA A 25 42.25 -9.47 14.03
N ASN A 26 42.00 -10.01 12.81
CA ASN A 26 41.59 -9.25 11.63
C ASN A 26 40.15 -9.48 11.21
N ILE A 27 39.33 -10.19 12.00
CA ILE A 27 37.87 -10.30 11.72
C ILE A 27 37.20 -9.05 12.27
N THR A 28 37.05 -8.05 11.42
CA THR A 28 36.19 -6.90 11.73
C THR A 28 34.75 -7.40 11.75
N LEU A 29 34.15 -7.50 12.95
CA LEU A 29 32.75 -7.89 13.11
C LEU A 29 31.85 -6.90 12.36
N SER A 30 30.88 -7.44 11.65
CA SER A 30 29.82 -6.61 11.06
C SER A 30 29.01 -5.93 12.17
N GLU A 31 28.40 -4.78 11.87
CA GLU A 31 27.57 -4.07 12.85
C GLU A 31 26.44 -4.97 13.40
N ARG A 32 25.91 -5.87 12.56
CA ARG A 32 24.92 -6.86 12.98
C ARG A 32 25.48 -7.80 14.06
N GLU A 33 26.69 -8.29 13.91
CA GLU A 33 27.36 -9.19 14.89
C GLU A 33 27.65 -8.46 16.20
N VAL A 34 28.12 -7.22 16.13
CA VAL A 34 28.31 -6.36 17.31
C VAL A 34 27.00 -6.20 18.08
N ARG A 35 25.89 -5.95 17.39
CA ARG A 35 24.57 -5.81 18.03
C ARG A 35 24.06 -7.12 18.63
N ILE A 36 24.38 -8.28 18.01
CA ILE A 36 24.09 -9.60 18.59
C ILE A 36 24.90 -9.80 19.89
N GLN A 37 26.19 -9.41 19.92
CA GLN A 37 26.98 -9.49 21.15
C GLN A 37 26.39 -8.60 22.27
N LYS A 38 25.85 -7.40 21.93
CA LYS A 38 25.15 -6.55 22.90
C LYS A 38 23.90 -7.26 23.47
N VAL A 39 23.16 -8.03 22.66
CA VAL A 39 22.02 -8.84 23.14
C VAL A 39 22.47 -9.82 24.24
N GLU A 40 23.57 -10.53 24.01
CA GLU A 40 24.06 -11.49 25.02
C GLU A 40 24.58 -10.80 26.30
N LYS A 41 25.24 -9.64 26.14
CA LYS A 41 25.66 -8.82 27.29
C LYS A 41 24.44 -8.31 28.09
N MET A 42 23.38 -7.85 27.42
CA MET A 42 22.14 -7.43 28.10
C MET A 42 21.52 -8.56 28.91
N LYS A 43 21.44 -9.78 28.35
CA LYS A 43 20.93 -10.96 29.07
C LYS A 43 21.73 -11.25 30.35
N LYS A 44 23.07 -11.20 30.27
CA LYS A 44 23.95 -11.39 31.43
C LYS A 44 23.71 -10.33 32.52
N MET A 45 23.38 -9.09 32.14
CA MET A 45 23.03 -8.00 33.05
C MET A 45 21.60 -8.11 33.63
N GLY A 46 20.84 -9.12 33.26
CA GLY A 46 19.44 -9.29 33.67
C GLY A 46 18.46 -8.36 32.94
N ILE A 47 18.86 -7.81 31.80
CA ILE A 47 17.98 -7.00 30.96
C ILE A 47 17.44 -7.86 29.82
N HIS A 48 16.12 -7.87 29.66
CA HIS A 48 15.45 -8.51 28.52
C HIS A 48 15.65 -7.66 27.27
N PRO A 49 16.39 -8.15 26.24
CA PRO A 49 16.62 -7.40 25.01
C PRO A 49 15.40 -7.32 24.11
N PHE A 50 14.32 -8.05 24.43
CA PHE A 50 13.01 -8.04 23.77
C PHE A 50 11.93 -8.13 24.84
N ALA A 51 11.48 -6.99 25.33
CA ALA A 51 10.51 -6.90 26.41
C ALA A 51 9.11 -7.31 25.94
N GLN A 52 8.30 -7.86 26.86
CA GLN A 52 6.93 -8.25 26.55
C GLN A 52 5.99 -7.06 26.37
N SER A 53 6.17 -6.00 27.19
CA SER A 53 5.28 -4.84 27.20
C SER A 53 5.93 -3.62 27.84
N PHE A 54 5.32 -2.48 27.60
CA PHE A 54 5.54 -1.23 28.31
C PHE A 54 4.21 -0.48 28.41
N GLN A 55 3.90 0.05 29.58
CA GLN A 55 2.70 0.86 29.79
C GLN A 55 2.96 2.28 29.27
N LYS A 56 2.74 2.47 27.98
CA LYS A 56 2.75 3.78 27.34
C LYS A 56 1.45 4.49 27.65
N GLN A 57 1.52 5.62 28.35
CA GLN A 57 0.37 6.44 28.73
C GLN A 57 0.16 7.60 27.77
N ASP A 58 1.25 8.17 27.25
CA ASP A 58 1.23 9.41 26.48
C ASP A 58 1.76 9.18 25.06
N MET A 59 1.02 9.69 24.06
CA MET A 59 1.52 9.80 22.70
C MET A 59 2.38 11.06 22.56
N ILE A 60 3.42 11.01 21.73
CA ILE A 60 4.36 12.13 21.59
C ILE A 60 3.65 13.43 21.16
N LYS A 61 2.68 13.36 20.23
CA LYS A 61 1.90 14.54 19.83
C LYS A 61 1.15 15.18 20.99
N ASP A 62 0.60 14.36 21.90
CA ASP A 62 -0.19 14.83 23.02
C ASP A 62 0.70 15.51 24.08
N ILE A 63 1.91 14.95 24.30
CA ILE A 63 2.94 15.59 25.10
C ILE A 63 3.31 16.96 24.52
N ILE A 64 3.58 17.03 23.22
CA ILE A 64 3.93 18.28 22.55
C ILE A 64 2.79 19.30 22.70
N ALA A 65 1.57 18.91 22.33
CA ALA A 65 0.40 19.80 22.41
C ALA A 65 0.13 20.32 23.83
N LYS A 66 0.35 19.48 24.86
CA LYS A 66 0.14 19.86 26.25
C LYS A 66 1.20 20.82 26.78
N TYR A 67 2.47 20.59 26.43
CA TYR A 67 3.58 21.28 27.08
C TYR A 67 4.27 22.34 26.20
N GLU A 68 3.90 22.48 24.92
CA GLU A 68 4.55 23.44 24.01
C GLU A 68 4.46 24.90 24.49
N ASN A 69 3.33 25.27 25.09
CA ASN A 69 3.07 26.65 25.57
C ASN A 69 3.07 26.80 27.09
N GLU A 70 3.44 25.73 27.83
CA GLU A 70 3.50 25.75 29.29
C GLU A 70 4.80 26.39 29.80
N GLU A 71 4.72 27.05 30.96
CA GLU A 71 5.92 27.39 31.76
C GLU A 71 6.45 26.11 32.43
N LEU A 72 7.66 25.72 32.05
CA LEU A 72 8.29 24.49 32.49
C LEU A 72 9.45 24.79 33.44
N ARG A 73 9.73 23.87 34.35
CA ARG A 73 10.84 23.99 35.30
C ARG A 73 12.17 23.95 34.59
N ASP A 74 13.19 24.65 35.14
CA ASP A 74 14.54 24.63 34.61
C ASP A 74 15.22 23.27 34.76
N SER A 75 16.05 22.92 33.80
CA SER A 75 16.80 21.66 33.80
C SER A 75 17.72 21.49 35.03
N GLU A 76 18.23 22.56 35.59
CA GLU A 76 19.07 22.51 36.79
C GLU A 76 18.30 22.00 38.01
N ILE A 77 17.03 22.36 38.16
CA ILE A 77 16.14 21.88 39.22
C ILE A 77 15.84 20.40 39.04
N LEU A 78 15.66 19.95 37.79
CA LEU A 78 15.30 18.56 37.48
C LEU A 78 16.42 17.57 37.83
N VAL A 79 17.66 17.99 37.87
CA VAL A 79 18.78 17.13 38.30
C VAL A 79 18.57 16.57 39.69
N SER A 80 17.96 17.33 40.62
CA SER A 80 17.74 16.90 42.00
C SER A 80 16.30 16.46 42.29
N ASP A 81 15.31 17.01 41.56
CA ASP A 81 13.88 16.90 41.93
C ASP A 81 12.95 16.57 40.76
N ALA A 82 13.43 15.93 39.68
CA ALA A 82 12.56 15.52 38.56
C ALA A 82 11.46 14.57 38.99
N GLN A 83 10.23 14.84 38.52
CA GLN A 83 9.06 14.01 38.79
C GLN A 83 8.74 13.13 37.56
N ILE A 84 7.89 12.11 37.72
CA ILE A 84 7.34 11.34 36.59
C ILE A 84 6.00 11.98 36.20
N GLN A 85 6.01 12.75 35.11
CA GLN A 85 4.84 13.44 34.56
C GLN A 85 4.32 12.77 33.31
N VAL A 86 5.22 12.12 32.56
CA VAL A 86 4.89 11.45 31.29
C VAL A 86 5.52 10.07 31.22
N ALA A 87 4.83 9.15 30.52
CA ALA A 87 5.32 7.80 30.21
C ALA A 87 5.09 7.50 28.72
N THR A 88 6.16 7.53 27.93
CA THR A 88 6.06 7.29 26.48
C THR A 88 7.13 6.32 26.00
N ALA A 89 6.98 5.82 24.76
CA ALA A 89 7.92 4.89 24.16
C ALA A 89 8.01 5.12 22.65
N GLY A 90 9.19 4.82 22.09
CA GLY A 90 9.42 4.96 20.66
C GLY A 90 10.74 4.36 20.20
N ARG A 91 10.97 4.43 18.90
CA ARG A 91 12.22 4.02 18.24
C ARG A 91 13.26 5.11 18.38
N VAL A 92 14.47 4.75 18.80
CA VAL A 92 15.61 5.66 18.89
C VAL A 92 16.09 6.03 17.48
N MET A 93 15.94 7.30 17.12
CA MET A 93 16.31 7.84 15.81
C MET A 93 17.60 8.67 15.85
N LEU A 94 18.00 9.12 17.01
CA LEU A 94 19.24 9.85 17.26
C LEU A 94 19.74 9.50 18.65
N HIS A 95 21.08 9.37 18.78
CA HIS A 95 21.74 9.13 20.04
C HIS A 95 23.09 9.84 20.05
N ARG A 96 23.38 10.60 21.10
CA ARG A 96 24.68 11.27 21.31
C ARG A 96 24.88 11.56 22.79
N SER A 97 26.11 11.42 23.25
CA SER A 97 26.52 11.69 24.64
C SER A 97 27.58 12.80 24.72
N HIS A 98 27.49 13.62 25.78
CA HIS A 98 28.39 14.70 26.08
C HIS A 98 28.64 14.76 27.61
N GLY A 99 29.71 14.13 28.06
CA GLY A 99 30.13 14.15 29.47
C GLY A 99 29.10 13.55 30.42
N LYS A 100 28.38 14.37 31.19
CA LYS A 100 27.34 13.91 32.13
C LYS A 100 25.95 13.79 31.51
N LEU A 101 25.78 14.28 30.28
CA LEU A 101 24.49 14.32 29.60
C LEU A 101 24.51 13.45 28.35
N ALA A 102 23.42 12.75 28.08
CA ALA A 102 23.17 12.13 26.81
C ALA A 102 21.79 12.53 26.28
N PHE A 103 21.72 12.70 24.98
CA PHE A 103 20.50 13.06 24.28
C PHE A 103 20.12 11.98 23.27
N ALA A 104 18.83 11.73 23.16
CA ALA A 104 18.26 10.90 22.11
C ALA A 104 17.02 11.58 21.51
N LYS A 105 16.63 11.16 20.32
CA LYS A 105 15.28 11.41 19.80
C LYS A 105 14.58 10.09 19.61
N ILE A 106 13.37 9.98 20.12
CA ILE A 106 12.50 8.83 19.87
C ILE A 106 11.36 9.20 18.95
N LEU A 107 10.99 8.25 18.10
CA LEU A 107 9.89 8.32 17.15
C LEU A 107 8.80 7.33 17.56
N ASP A 108 7.56 7.81 17.68
CA ASP A 108 6.37 6.97 17.75
C ASP A 108 5.49 7.16 16.51
N SER A 109 4.27 6.63 16.53
CA SER A 109 3.30 6.76 15.43
C SER A 109 2.80 8.20 15.21
N THR A 110 3.07 9.13 16.12
CA THR A 110 2.52 10.48 16.11
C THR A 110 3.56 11.59 15.95
N GLY A 111 4.84 11.29 16.16
CA GLY A 111 5.91 12.27 16.04
C GLY A 111 7.21 11.90 16.74
N GLN A 112 8.07 12.88 16.87
CA GLN A 112 9.37 12.76 17.54
C GLN A 112 9.48 13.69 18.73
N ILE A 113 10.16 13.22 19.80
CA ILE A 113 10.50 14.05 20.96
C ILE A 113 11.94 13.80 21.38
N GLN A 114 12.59 14.86 21.90
CA GLN A 114 13.93 14.76 22.47
C GLN A 114 13.86 14.18 23.88
N LEU A 115 14.87 13.38 24.22
CA LEU A 115 15.13 12.85 25.56
C LEU A 115 16.47 13.39 26.05
N MET A 116 16.55 13.64 27.35
CA MET A 116 17.81 13.94 28.04
C MET A 116 18.01 12.96 29.19
N PHE A 117 19.17 12.31 29.22
CA PHE A 117 19.62 11.42 30.28
C PHE A 117 20.75 12.12 31.05
N HIS A 118 20.61 12.19 32.37
CA HIS A 118 21.67 12.70 33.25
C HIS A 118 22.34 11.52 33.97
N ARG A 119 23.70 11.52 33.99
CA ARG A 119 24.51 10.39 34.48
C ARG A 119 24.16 9.94 35.90
N ASP A 120 23.86 10.89 36.76
CA ASP A 120 23.70 10.65 38.19
C ASP A 120 22.24 10.39 38.58
N ASN A 121 21.25 10.54 37.64
CA ASN A 121 19.83 10.54 37.96
C ASN A 121 18.99 9.50 37.21
N CYS A 122 19.42 9.05 36.02
CA CYS A 122 18.63 8.10 35.29
C CYS A 122 18.73 6.67 35.87
N LYS A 123 17.61 5.95 35.85
CA LYS A 123 17.51 4.55 36.27
C LYS A 123 17.06 3.69 35.13
N ILE A 124 17.51 2.45 35.07
CA ILE A 124 17.01 1.45 34.14
C ILE A 124 16.01 0.52 34.85
N ILE A 125 14.91 0.22 34.16
CA ILE A 125 13.89 -0.71 34.67
C ILE A 125 14.27 -2.11 34.23
N LYS A 126 14.45 -3.02 35.20
CA LYS A 126 14.56 -4.46 34.99
C LYS A 126 13.32 -5.19 35.52
N VAL A 127 13.07 -6.37 35.00
CA VAL A 127 11.98 -7.23 35.43
C VAL A 127 12.52 -8.31 36.34
N GLU A 128 12.04 -8.38 37.55
CA GLU A 128 12.40 -9.42 38.53
C GLU A 128 11.21 -10.33 38.83
N LYS A 129 11.50 -11.63 38.92
CA LYS A 129 10.50 -12.64 39.30
C LYS A 129 10.40 -12.68 40.79
N LYS A 130 9.21 -12.50 41.37
CA LYS A 130 8.95 -12.65 42.78
C LYS A 130 8.78 -14.13 43.20
N GLN A 131 8.80 -14.38 44.49
CA GLN A 131 8.61 -15.73 45.06
C GLN A 131 7.22 -16.34 44.72
N ASP A 132 6.21 -15.48 44.51
CA ASP A 132 4.85 -15.86 44.10
C ASP A 132 4.70 -16.00 42.55
N TRP A 133 5.81 -16.06 41.82
CA TRP A 133 5.88 -16.13 40.33
C TRP A 133 5.38 -14.88 39.60
N THR A 134 4.96 -13.84 40.29
CA THR A 134 4.61 -12.56 39.65
C THR A 134 5.88 -11.85 39.20
N MET A 135 5.76 -11.08 38.08
CA MET A 135 6.84 -10.26 37.58
C MET A 135 6.71 -8.85 38.14
N ASN A 136 7.81 -8.30 38.64
CA ASN A 136 7.88 -6.94 39.15
C ASN A 136 8.89 -6.10 38.39
N GLU A 137 8.53 -4.86 38.08
CA GLU A 137 9.45 -3.86 37.51
C GLU A 137 10.19 -3.14 38.63
N VAL A 138 11.51 -3.14 38.57
CA VAL A 138 12.38 -2.45 39.53
C VAL A 138 13.31 -1.49 38.80
N ALA A 139 13.30 -0.22 39.19
CA ALA A 139 14.20 0.79 38.64
C ALA A 139 15.53 0.83 39.43
N VAL A 140 16.63 0.52 38.76
CA VAL A 140 17.97 0.46 39.36
C VAL A 140 18.94 1.44 38.71
N GLN A 141 19.94 1.92 39.48
CA GLN A 141 21.00 2.81 38.95
C GLN A 141 22.15 2.03 38.34
N THR A 142 22.39 0.79 38.83
CA THR A 142 23.51 -0.05 38.38
C THR A 142 23.01 -1.45 38.04
N LEU A 143 23.72 -2.09 37.13
CA LEU A 143 23.51 -3.46 36.67
C LEU A 143 24.81 -4.25 36.85
N PRO A 144 24.78 -5.57 37.12
CA PRO A 144 25.99 -6.39 37.14
C PRO A 144 26.65 -6.40 35.75
N PHE A 145 27.98 -6.24 35.71
CA PHE A 145 28.75 -6.20 34.45
C PHE A 145 30.19 -6.64 34.65
N ASP A 146 30.49 -7.89 34.38
CA ASP A 146 31.78 -8.54 34.66
C ASP A 146 32.95 -7.98 33.86
N GLU A 147 32.70 -7.27 32.75
CA GLU A 147 33.74 -6.66 31.92
C GLU A 147 34.18 -5.27 32.41
N SER A 148 33.66 -4.77 33.51
CA SER A 148 34.08 -3.50 34.11
C SER A 148 34.95 -3.74 35.35
N GLU A 149 35.88 -2.84 35.65
CA GLU A 149 36.75 -2.88 36.86
C GLU A 149 35.92 -2.91 38.16
N SER A 150 34.75 -2.29 38.16
CA SER A 150 33.82 -2.25 39.30
C SER A 150 32.87 -3.42 39.38
N GLY A 151 32.82 -4.33 38.37
CA GLY A 151 31.80 -5.37 38.25
C GLY A 151 30.39 -4.85 37.96
N GLU A 152 30.22 -3.54 37.70
CA GLU A 152 28.94 -2.87 37.54
C GLU A 152 28.90 -1.95 36.31
N MET A 153 27.72 -1.78 35.73
CA MET A 153 27.43 -0.79 34.70
C MET A 153 26.30 0.13 35.17
N THR A 154 26.52 1.43 35.16
CA THR A 154 25.45 2.39 35.47
C THR A 154 24.40 2.44 34.38
N ALA A 155 23.17 2.81 34.73
CA ALA A 155 22.06 2.98 33.77
C ALA A 155 22.43 3.98 32.66
N TYR A 156 23.15 5.04 32.95
CA TYR A 156 23.68 5.98 31.97
C TYR A 156 24.65 5.33 30.99
N LYS A 157 25.65 4.57 31.49
CA LYS A 157 26.59 3.83 30.65
C LYS A 157 25.90 2.74 29.81
N PHE A 158 24.88 2.10 30.38
CA PHE A 158 24.05 1.17 29.59
C PHE A 158 23.39 1.90 28.43
N PHE A 159 22.77 3.05 28.68
CA PHE A 159 22.20 3.87 27.60
C PHE A 159 23.25 4.24 26.55
N GLU A 160 24.41 4.69 26.97
CA GLU A 160 25.50 5.12 26.09
C GLU A 160 26.11 3.99 25.25
N LYS A 161 26.29 2.78 25.83
CA LYS A 161 27.05 1.70 25.18
C LYS A 161 26.18 0.60 24.57
N MET A 162 25.02 0.34 25.13
CA MET A 162 24.17 -0.79 24.72
C MET A 162 23.04 -0.40 23.79
N ILE A 163 22.56 0.85 23.85
CA ILE A 163 21.51 1.35 22.98
C ILE A 163 22.09 1.85 21.67
N ASP A 164 21.46 1.45 20.57
CA ASP A 164 21.81 1.87 19.21
C ASP A 164 20.62 2.54 18.54
N MET A 165 20.88 3.29 17.47
CA MET A 165 19.81 3.78 16.60
C MET A 165 19.02 2.60 16.02
N GLY A 166 17.70 2.73 16.03
CA GLY A 166 16.78 1.68 15.66
C GLY A 166 16.19 0.90 16.84
N ASP A 167 16.81 0.91 18.01
CA ASP A 167 16.28 0.27 19.22
C ASP A 167 14.97 0.92 19.68
N PHE A 168 14.17 0.17 20.41
CA PHE A 168 12.99 0.71 21.10
C PHE A 168 13.25 0.85 22.59
N ILE A 169 12.87 1.99 23.13
CA ILE A 169 12.90 2.27 24.57
C ILE A 169 11.59 2.88 25.04
N GLY A 170 11.22 2.57 26.29
CA GLY A 170 10.19 3.27 27.02
C GLY A 170 10.82 4.18 28.06
N VAL A 171 10.29 5.37 28.26
CA VAL A 171 10.82 6.38 29.19
C VAL A 171 9.72 6.93 30.07
N ARG A 172 10.10 7.24 31.30
CA ARG A 172 9.27 7.96 32.28
C ARG A 172 10.07 9.16 32.78
N GLY A 173 9.46 10.33 32.81
CA GLY A 173 10.19 11.52 33.23
C GLY A 173 9.36 12.79 33.24
N GLU A 174 10.04 13.91 33.33
CA GLU A 174 9.47 15.23 33.37
C GLU A 174 9.78 16.03 32.10
N VAL A 175 8.80 16.78 31.61
CA VAL A 175 8.95 17.58 30.39
C VAL A 175 9.56 18.94 30.76
N PHE A 176 10.56 19.38 29.98
CA PHE A 176 11.18 20.70 30.11
C PHE A 176 11.62 21.23 28.73
N LYS A 177 12.03 22.49 28.69
CA LYS A 177 12.65 23.09 27.49
C LYS A 177 14.16 23.28 27.70
N THR A 178 14.94 22.87 26.71
CA THR A 178 16.39 23.13 26.71
C THR A 178 16.66 24.61 26.49
N HIS A 179 17.91 25.05 26.70
CA HIS A 179 18.33 26.43 26.37
C HIS A 179 18.11 26.83 24.91
N LYS A 180 17.93 25.87 24.00
CA LYS A 180 17.54 26.08 22.59
C LYS A 180 16.02 26.01 22.35
N TRP A 181 15.22 26.04 23.40
CA TRP A 181 13.77 25.96 23.39
C TRP A 181 13.21 24.65 22.80
N GLU A 182 14.03 23.58 22.72
CA GLU A 182 13.56 22.28 22.28
C GLU A 182 12.86 21.54 23.42
N LEU A 183 11.58 21.15 23.21
CA LEU A 183 10.80 20.38 24.16
C LEU A 183 11.44 19.01 24.36
N THR A 184 11.73 18.66 25.60
CA THR A 184 12.58 17.53 25.95
C THR A 184 12.02 16.81 27.19
N ILE A 185 12.08 15.49 27.21
CA ILE A 185 11.80 14.72 28.43
C ILE A 185 13.11 14.50 29.19
N PHE A 186 13.19 15.01 30.41
CA PHE A 186 14.22 14.63 31.39
C PHE A 186 13.92 13.21 31.87
N VAL A 187 14.72 12.24 31.44
CA VAL A 187 14.47 10.82 31.71
C VAL A 187 14.88 10.45 33.12
N LYS A 188 13.90 10.13 33.96
CA LYS A 188 14.10 9.60 35.30
C LYS A 188 14.28 8.09 35.28
N GLU A 189 13.43 7.41 34.53
CA GLU A 189 13.45 5.97 34.36
C GLU A 189 13.30 5.58 32.88
N PHE A 190 14.01 4.55 32.44
CA PHE A 190 13.80 3.98 31.12
C PHE A 190 13.81 2.45 31.16
N LYS A 191 13.06 1.85 30.25
CA LYS A 191 13.01 0.41 30.01
C LYS A 191 13.50 0.12 28.61
N PHE A 192 14.41 -0.82 28.48
CA PHE A 192 14.80 -1.33 27.17
C PHE A 192 13.69 -2.24 26.64
N LEU A 193 13.25 -2.04 25.40
CA LEU A 193 12.08 -2.74 24.85
C LEU A 193 12.44 -3.71 23.75
N SER A 194 13.25 -3.27 22.77
CA SER A 194 13.61 -4.15 21.65
C SER A 194 14.91 -3.74 21.00
N LYS A 195 15.79 -4.70 20.78
CA LYS A 195 17.08 -4.50 20.09
C LYS A 195 16.92 -4.58 18.58
N ALA A 196 17.31 -3.52 17.90
CA ALA A 196 17.48 -3.53 16.46
C ALA A 196 18.80 -4.22 16.10
N ILE A 197 18.75 -5.45 15.66
CA ILE A 197 19.94 -6.24 15.29
C ILE A 197 20.57 -5.73 13.98
N ARG A 198 19.78 -5.16 13.08
CA ARG A 198 20.28 -4.49 11.87
C ARG A 198 20.27 -2.99 12.07
N PRO A 199 21.32 -2.25 11.61
CA PRO A 199 21.30 -0.80 11.62
C PRO A 199 20.17 -0.26 10.74
N LEU A 200 19.64 0.91 11.10
CA LEU A 200 18.79 1.66 10.19
C LEU A 200 19.64 2.15 9.00
N PRO A 201 19.06 2.28 7.80
CA PRO A 201 19.74 2.90 6.67
C PRO A 201 20.20 4.32 7.01
N GLU A 202 21.32 4.75 6.44
CA GLU A 202 21.78 6.14 6.60
C GLU A 202 20.78 7.12 5.98
N LYS A 203 20.52 8.23 6.68
CA LYS A 203 19.48 9.21 6.30
C LYS A 203 19.67 9.83 4.91
N PHE A 204 20.90 9.86 4.39
CA PHE A 204 21.23 10.54 3.13
C PHE A 204 21.62 9.59 1.97
N HIS A 205 21.88 8.31 2.23
CA HIS A 205 22.36 7.36 1.21
C HIS A 205 21.69 5.97 1.27
N GLY A 206 20.77 5.74 2.25
CA GLY A 206 20.45 4.40 2.68
C GLY A 206 19.35 3.68 1.89
N LEU A 207 18.36 4.35 1.33
CA LEU A 207 17.25 3.77 0.57
C LEU A 207 16.89 4.72 -0.56
N SER A 208 17.72 4.78 -1.61
CA SER A 208 17.46 5.58 -2.81
C SER A 208 16.94 4.74 -3.97
N ASP A 209 17.12 3.42 -3.92
CA ASP A 209 16.61 2.49 -4.92
C ASP A 209 15.12 2.26 -4.71
N GLN A 210 14.31 2.52 -5.74
CA GLN A 210 12.86 2.38 -5.71
C GLN A 210 12.41 0.95 -5.38
N GLU A 211 13.12 -0.05 -5.89
CA GLU A 211 12.80 -1.45 -5.61
C GLU A 211 13.05 -1.79 -4.15
N ASP A 212 14.14 -1.30 -3.55
CA ASP A 212 14.42 -1.50 -2.13
C ASP A 212 13.41 -0.78 -1.23
N LEU A 213 12.88 0.40 -1.62
CA LEU A 213 11.80 1.09 -0.94
C LEU A 213 10.52 0.24 -0.92
N TYR A 214 10.17 -0.40 -2.02
CA TYR A 214 9.00 -1.30 -2.08
C TYR A 214 9.20 -2.56 -1.25
N ARG A 215 10.37 -3.21 -1.34
CA ARG A 215 10.68 -4.45 -0.59
C ARG A 215 10.84 -4.23 0.91
N LYS A 216 11.29 -3.04 1.33
CA LYS A 216 11.55 -2.67 2.72
C LYS A 216 10.65 -1.52 3.18
N ARG A 217 9.39 -1.54 2.77
CA ARG A 217 8.41 -0.48 3.06
C ARG A 217 8.35 -0.12 4.55
N TYR A 218 8.56 -1.08 5.45
CA TYR A 218 8.64 -0.84 6.88
C TYR A 218 9.81 0.08 7.28
N LEU A 219 10.91 0.06 6.54
CA LEU A 219 12.00 1.03 6.72
C LEU A 219 11.68 2.36 6.05
N ASP A 220 11.11 2.34 4.86
CA ASP A 220 10.63 3.52 4.16
C ASP A 220 9.66 4.33 5.05
N MET A 221 8.63 3.71 5.60
CA MET A 221 7.71 4.35 6.55
C MET A 221 8.40 4.87 7.83
N THR A 222 9.50 4.25 8.25
CA THR A 222 10.27 4.69 9.41
C THR A 222 11.13 5.93 9.10
N MET A 223 11.69 5.98 7.90
CA MET A 223 12.65 7.02 7.50
C MET A 223 11.99 8.21 6.81
N ASN A 224 10.88 7.97 6.09
CA ASN A 224 10.16 8.94 5.29
C ASN A 224 8.75 9.21 5.86
N PRO A 225 8.56 10.32 6.57
CA PRO A 225 7.25 10.67 7.17
C PRO A 225 6.13 10.76 6.13
N GLU A 226 6.44 11.17 4.91
CA GLU A 226 5.47 11.29 3.81
C GLU A 226 4.89 9.93 3.40
N THR A 227 5.74 8.89 3.32
CA THR A 227 5.28 7.52 3.06
C THR A 227 4.35 7.03 4.17
N TYR A 228 4.69 7.28 5.43
CA TYR A 228 3.83 6.92 6.57
C TYR A 228 2.48 7.67 6.51
N ALA A 229 2.53 8.98 6.28
CA ALA A 229 1.33 9.83 6.16
C ALA A 229 0.41 9.36 5.01
N ARG A 230 0.98 8.91 3.88
CA ARG A 230 0.24 8.37 2.73
C ARG A 230 -0.60 7.15 3.12
N PHE A 231 -0.06 6.22 3.90
CA PHE A 231 -0.82 5.05 4.36
C PHE A 231 -1.86 5.38 5.43
N LEU A 232 -1.63 6.38 6.26
CA LEU A 232 -2.66 6.92 7.15
C LEU A 232 -3.80 7.58 6.34
N PHE A 233 -3.45 8.34 5.30
CA PHE A 233 -4.42 8.91 4.38
C PHE A 233 -5.25 7.83 3.67
N LYS A 234 -4.60 6.76 3.16
CA LYS A 234 -5.30 5.61 2.56
C LYS A 234 -6.33 5.01 3.53
N SER A 235 -5.96 4.81 4.80
CA SER A 235 -6.89 4.30 5.82
C SER A 235 -8.09 5.25 6.02
N LYS A 236 -7.83 6.56 6.11
CA LYS A 236 -8.88 7.57 6.27
C LYS A 236 -9.77 7.66 5.03
N PHE A 237 -9.21 7.53 3.84
CA PHE A 237 -9.96 7.49 2.59
C PHE A 237 -11.00 6.36 2.59
N TYR A 238 -10.60 5.13 3.00
CA TYR A 238 -11.53 3.99 3.07
C TYR A 238 -12.64 4.21 4.09
N GLU A 239 -12.34 4.81 5.24
CA GLU A 239 -13.35 5.17 6.24
C GLU A 239 -14.38 6.13 5.65
N VAL A 240 -13.92 7.24 5.04
CA VAL A 240 -14.79 8.27 4.46
C VAL A 240 -15.60 7.73 3.27
N LEU A 241 -15.01 6.87 2.44
CA LEU A 241 -15.72 6.22 1.34
C LEU A 241 -16.87 5.35 1.84
N ARG A 242 -16.63 4.53 2.89
CA ARG A 242 -17.70 3.74 3.53
C ARG A 242 -18.79 4.60 4.13
N ASP A 243 -18.41 5.71 4.77
CA ASP A 243 -19.38 6.63 5.35
C ASP A 243 -20.27 7.26 4.27
N PHE A 244 -19.70 7.60 3.11
CA PHE A 244 -20.47 8.07 1.97
C PHE A 244 -21.51 7.04 1.52
N TYR A 245 -21.10 5.79 1.23
CA TYR A 245 -22.02 4.75 0.79
C TYR A 245 -23.14 4.50 1.81
N ARG A 246 -22.82 4.45 3.11
CA ARG A 246 -23.81 4.28 4.17
C ARG A 246 -24.78 5.45 4.24
N SER A 247 -24.30 6.69 4.06
CA SER A 247 -25.14 7.88 4.05
C SER A 247 -26.12 7.89 2.88
N GLU A 248 -25.77 7.24 1.76
CA GLU A 248 -26.61 7.08 0.59
C GLU A 248 -27.54 5.85 0.65
N GLY A 249 -27.55 5.15 1.77
CA GLY A 249 -28.44 4.01 2.04
C GLY A 249 -27.97 2.69 1.40
N PHE A 250 -26.70 2.56 1.06
CA PHE A 250 -26.14 1.29 0.59
C PHE A 250 -25.81 0.36 1.76
N THR A 251 -26.01 -0.93 1.53
CA THR A 251 -25.60 -2.00 2.44
C THR A 251 -24.25 -2.57 2.00
N GLU A 252 -23.25 -2.55 2.89
CA GLU A 252 -21.97 -3.22 2.65
C GLU A 252 -22.15 -4.74 2.84
N ILE A 253 -21.80 -5.53 1.84
CA ILE A 253 -21.78 -6.99 1.94
C ILE A 253 -20.41 -7.51 1.55
N GLN A 254 -20.13 -8.77 1.88
CA GLN A 254 -18.91 -9.46 1.48
C GLN A 254 -19.29 -10.68 0.66
N THR A 255 -18.67 -10.81 -0.49
CA THR A 255 -18.81 -11.95 -1.39
C THR A 255 -17.55 -12.83 -1.35
N PRO A 256 -17.64 -14.11 -1.76
CA PRO A 256 -16.50 -15.02 -1.73
C PRO A 256 -15.34 -14.53 -2.60
N ILE A 257 -14.11 -14.76 -2.12
CA ILE A 257 -12.87 -14.56 -2.91
C ILE A 257 -12.63 -15.78 -3.82
N LEU A 258 -12.95 -16.99 -3.33
CA LEU A 258 -12.88 -18.21 -4.13
C LEU A 258 -14.23 -18.44 -4.82
N ASP A 259 -14.20 -18.64 -6.13
CA ASP A 259 -15.38 -18.87 -6.95
C ASP A 259 -15.19 -20.12 -7.83
N ASN A 260 -16.29 -20.73 -8.23
CA ASN A 260 -16.30 -21.85 -9.16
C ASN A 260 -16.20 -21.41 -10.62
N ALA A 261 -16.43 -20.14 -10.90
CA ALA A 261 -16.32 -19.54 -12.23
C ALA A 261 -15.59 -18.19 -12.16
N ALA A 262 -14.73 -17.92 -13.12
CA ALA A 262 -14.15 -16.59 -13.31
C ALA A 262 -15.13 -15.78 -14.18
N SER A 263 -15.91 -14.90 -13.59
CA SER A 263 -16.92 -14.10 -14.27
C SER A 263 -16.96 -12.64 -13.81
N GLY A 264 -17.69 -11.78 -14.52
CA GLY A 264 -17.86 -10.36 -14.18
C GLY A 264 -16.78 -9.43 -14.73
N ALA A 265 -15.75 -9.93 -15.41
CA ALA A 265 -14.74 -9.12 -16.10
C ALA A 265 -14.09 -9.92 -17.24
N ALA A 266 -13.44 -9.21 -18.17
CA ALA A 266 -12.51 -9.81 -19.12
C ALA A 266 -11.11 -9.72 -18.51
N ALA A 267 -10.62 -10.80 -17.90
CA ALA A 267 -9.33 -10.87 -17.26
C ALA A 267 -8.90 -12.31 -17.01
N ARG A 268 -7.62 -12.59 -17.06
CA ARG A 268 -7.09 -13.91 -16.74
C ARG A 268 -7.12 -14.18 -15.23
N PRO A 269 -7.76 -15.25 -14.74
CA PRO A 269 -7.84 -15.56 -13.31
C PRO A 269 -6.57 -16.22 -12.77
N PHE A 270 -6.38 -16.13 -11.44
CA PHE A 270 -5.53 -17.09 -10.71
C PHE A 270 -6.35 -18.33 -10.39
N VAL A 271 -5.77 -19.51 -10.63
CA VAL A 271 -6.39 -20.82 -10.39
C VAL A 271 -5.72 -21.49 -9.19
N THR A 272 -6.51 -22.13 -8.33
CA THR A 272 -6.02 -22.96 -7.24
C THR A 272 -6.88 -24.23 -7.11
N HIS A 273 -6.36 -25.28 -6.46
CA HIS A 273 -7.06 -26.55 -6.30
C HIS A 273 -7.67 -26.67 -4.90
N HIS A 274 -8.96 -27.02 -4.83
CA HIS A 274 -9.66 -27.31 -3.58
C HIS A 274 -9.55 -28.80 -3.25
N ASN A 275 -8.69 -29.16 -2.30
CA ASN A 275 -8.31 -30.56 -2.01
C ASN A 275 -9.49 -31.44 -1.58
N ASP A 276 -10.46 -30.92 -0.83
CA ASP A 276 -11.59 -31.70 -0.31
C ASP A 276 -12.65 -31.99 -1.39
N PHE A 277 -12.84 -31.04 -2.31
CA PHE A 277 -13.79 -31.19 -3.41
C PHE A 277 -13.14 -31.79 -4.68
N ASP A 278 -11.80 -31.93 -4.67
CA ASP A 278 -11.01 -32.40 -5.82
C ASP A 278 -11.36 -31.64 -7.11
N THR A 279 -11.40 -30.30 -7.01
CA THR A 279 -11.77 -29.41 -8.12
C THR A 279 -10.93 -28.13 -8.11
N ASP A 280 -10.75 -27.57 -9.29
CA ASP A 280 -10.12 -26.27 -9.42
C ASP A 280 -11.14 -25.17 -9.11
N VAL A 281 -10.67 -24.14 -8.40
CA VAL A 281 -11.41 -22.93 -8.07
C VAL A 281 -10.57 -21.70 -8.45
N TYR A 282 -11.23 -20.59 -8.64
CA TYR A 282 -10.62 -19.35 -9.11
C TYR A 282 -10.60 -18.30 -8.00
N LEU A 283 -9.54 -17.49 -7.94
CA LEU A 283 -9.64 -16.22 -7.23
C LEU A 283 -10.47 -15.26 -8.09
N ARG A 284 -11.46 -14.60 -7.51
CA ARG A 284 -12.37 -13.70 -8.22
C ARG A 284 -11.63 -12.60 -8.97
N ILE A 285 -12.12 -12.27 -10.15
CA ILE A 285 -11.61 -11.17 -11.00
C ILE A 285 -12.48 -9.91 -10.91
N ALA A 286 -13.69 -10.02 -10.32
CA ALA A 286 -14.67 -8.98 -10.02
C ALA A 286 -15.69 -9.48 -8.99
N PHE A 287 -16.43 -8.59 -8.34
CA PHE A 287 -17.58 -8.98 -7.47
C PHE A 287 -18.91 -8.96 -8.23
N GLU A 288 -18.94 -8.56 -9.47
CA GLU A 288 -20.11 -8.22 -10.30
C GLU A 288 -21.26 -9.21 -10.15
N THR A 289 -21.03 -10.47 -10.54
CA THR A 289 -22.10 -11.48 -10.57
C THR A 289 -22.66 -11.77 -9.17
N SER A 290 -21.82 -11.80 -8.16
CA SER A 290 -22.23 -12.02 -6.77
C SER A 290 -23.05 -10.85 -6.20
N LEU A 291 -22.67 -9.59 -6.48
CA LEU A 291 -23.45 -8.43 -6.07
C LEU A 291 -24.78 -8.34 -6.81
N LYS A 292 -24.82 -8.68 -8.10
CA LYS A 292 -26.08 -8.78 -8.88
C LYS A 292 -27.00 -9.88 -8.35
N LYS A 293 -26.48 -11.05 -7.95
CA LYS A 293 -27.26 -12.09 -7.26
C LYS A 293 -27.89 -11.55 -5.96
N ALA A 294 -27.19 -10.67 -5.22
CA ALA A 294 -27.76 -10.04 -4.03
C ALA A 294 -28.94 -9.11 -4.36
N THR A 295 -28.92 -8.42 -5.51
CA THR A 295 -30.07 -7.58 -5.92
C THR A 295 -31.32 -8.42 -6.27
N VAL A 296 -31.15 -9.58 -6.88
CA VAL A 296 -32.22 -10.57 -7.01
C VAL A 296 -32.76 -10.98 -5.64
N GLY A 297 -31.87 -11.09 -4.64
CA GLY A 297 -32.15 -11.41 -3.25
C GLY A 297 -32.70 -10.26 -2.40
N ARG A 298 -33.28 -9.18 -2.98
CA ARG A 298 -33.95 -8.04 -2.33
C ARG A 298 -33.04 -6.91 -1.83
N PHE A 299 -31.75 -6.90 -2.09
CA PHE A 299 -30.90 -5.74 -1.80
C PHE A 299 -31.06 -4.69 -2.89
N GLU A 300 -31.72 -3.56 -2.61
CA GLU A 300 -31.90 -2.49 -3.60
C GLU A 300 -30.63 -1.67 -3.84
N LYS A 301 -29.75 -1.59 -2.83
CA LYS A 301 -28.47 -0.89 -2.91
C LYS A 301 -27.41 -1.65 -2.14
N VAL A 302 -26.44 -2.21 -2.84
CA VAL A 302 -25.35 -2.99 -2.26
C VAL A 302 -24.01 -2.45 -2.72
N PHE A 303 -22.99 -2.59 -1.87
CA PHE A 303 -21.61 -2.35 -2.26
C PHE A 303 -20.66 -3.29 -1.53
N GLU A 304 -19.51 -3.49 -2.11
CA GLU A 304 -18.35 -4.15 -1.49
C GLU A 304 -17.08 -3.33 -1.72
N ILE A 305 -16.23 -3.24 -0.70
CA ILE A 305 -14.84 -2.80 -0.84
C ILE A 305 -13.96 -4.00 -0.53
N GLY A 306 -13.32 -4.55 -1.54
CA GLY A 306 -12.53 -5.75 -1.41
C GLY A 306 -11.45 -5.85 -2.49
N GLN A 307 -10.77 -7.00 -2.53
CA GLN A 307 -9.68 -7.26 -3.45
C GLN A 307 -10.13 -8.14 -4.60
N ASP A 308 -9.70 -7.78 -5.80
CA ASP A 308 -9.79 -8.59 -7.00
C ASP A 308 -8.40 -9.00 -7.47
N PHE A 309 -8.35 -10.12 -8.22
CA PHE A 309 -7.13 -10.80 -8.59
C PHE A 309 -7.11 -11.05 -10.10
N ARG A 310 -6.18 -10.42 -10.81
CA ARG A 310 -6.02 -10.57 -12.26
C ARG A 310 -4.60 -11.00 -12.59
N ASN A 311 -4.43 -12.18 -13.19
CA ASN A 311 -3.14 -12.77 -13.52
C ASN A 311 -2.58 -12.21 -14.83
N GLU A 312 -2.35 -10.91 -14.84
CA GLU A 312 -1.91 -10.12 -15.99
C GLU A 312 -0.51 -9.54 -15.77
N GLY A 313 0.00 -8.81 -16.75
CA GLY A 313 1.27 -8.11 -16.66
C GLY A 313 1.28 -7.04 -15.56
N SER A 314 2.47 -6.71 -15.05
CA SER A 314 2.67 -5.72 -14.01
C SER A 314 3.40 -4.50 -14.57
N ASP A 315 2.75 -3.35 -14.53
CA ASP A 315 3.31 -2.05 -14.92
C ASP A 315 3.00 -0.97 -13.84
N PRO A 316 3.37 0.30 -14.00
CA PRO A 316 3.05 1.36 -13.05
C PRO A 316 1.55 1.58 -12.81
N SER A 317 0.68 1.17 -13.74
CA SER A 317 -0.78 1.37 -13.72
C SER A 317 -1.59 0.07 -13.54
N HIS A 318 -0.92 -1.09 -13.48
CA HIS A 318 -1.54 -2.41 -13.32
C HIS A 318 -0.79 -3.25 -12.28
N VAL A 319 -1.55 -3.86 -11.38
CA VAL A 319 -1.09 -4.79 -10.35
C VAL A 319 -2.03 -5.99 -10.31
N GLN A 320 -1.52 -7.17 -9.92
CA GLN A 320 -2.26 -8.42 -9.97
C GLN A 320 -3.31 -8.55 -8.87
N GLU A 321 -3.09 -7.90 -7.74
CA GLU A 321 -4.00 -7.79 -6.60
C GLU A 321 -4.24 -6.31 -6.35
N PHE A 322 -5.51 -5.88 -6.42
CA PHE A 322 -5.89 -4.48 -6.22
C PHE A 322 -7.21 -4.39 -5.47
N THR A 323 -7.43 -3.26 -4.83
CA THR A 323 -8.69 -3.01 -4.11
C THR A 323 -9.67 -2.28 -5.02
N GLN A 324 -10.88 -2.78 -5.08
CA GLN A 324 -11.97 -2.17 -5.82
C GLN A 324 -13.14 -1.84 -4.89
N VAL A 325 -13.88 -0.81 -5.20
CA VAL A 325 -15.25 -0.66 -4.73
C VAL A 325 -16.17 -0.92 -5.89
N GLU A 326 -17.11 -1.83 -5.72
CA GLU A 326 -18.23 -2.02 -6.63
C GLU A 326 -19.55 -1.80 -5.92
N HIS A 327 -20.53 -1.26 -6.64
CA HIS A 327 -21.88 -1.14 -6.15
C HIS A 327 -22.92 -1.40 -7.25
N TYR A 328 -24.09 -1.86 -6.81
CA TYR A 328 -25.27 -2.01 -7.64
C TYR A 328 -26.45 -1.32 -6.99
N ALA A 329 -27.19 -0.53 -7.78
CA ALA A 329 -28.38 0.18 -7.33
C ALA A 329 -29.56 -0.10 -8.25
N VAL A 330 -30.59 -0.69 -7.68
CA VAL A 330 -31.82 -1.04 -8.40
C VAL A 330 -32.59 0.24 -8.77
N TYR A 331 -33.25 0.20 -9.94
CA TYR A 331 -34.03 1.30 -10.52
C TYR A 331 -33.23 2.56 -10.87
N ARG A 332 -31.91 2.40 -11.06
CA ARG A 332 -31.00 3.43 -11.56
C ARG A 332 -30.41 3.06 -12.91
N ASN A 333 -29.97 4.09 -13.64
CA ASN A 333 -29.25 3.95 -14.90
C ASN A 333 -27.82 4.53 -14.79
N TYR A 334 -27.04 4.46 -15.87
CA TYR A 334 -25.66 4.93 -15.91
C TYR A 334 -25.52 6.45 -15.68
N GLU A 335 -26.52 7.26 -16.06
CA GLU A 335 -26.52 8.70 -15.78
C GLU A 335 -26.72 9.02 -14.29
N ASP A 336 -27.53 8.21 -13.58
CA ASP A 336 -27.66 8.29 -12.13
C ASP A 336 -26.31 8.03 -11.46
N ASN A 337 -25.54 7.09 -11.99
CA ASN A 337 -24.20 6.79 -11.52
C ASN A 337 -23.19 7.90 -11.84
N MET A 338 -23.30 8.64 -12.96
CA MET A 338 -22.49 9.83 -13.19
C MET A 338 -22.73 10.88 -12.08
N ARG A 339 -23.99 11.21 -11.79
CA ARG A 339 -24.35 12.15 -10.72
C ARG A 339 -23.92 11.65 -9.34
N PHE A 340 -24.06 10.37 -9.09
CA PHE A 340 -23.62 9.74 -7.84
C PHE A 340 -22.10 9.81 -7.68
N THR A 341 -21.34 9.62 -8.75
CA THR A 341 -19.88 9.71 -8.76
C THR A 341 -19.42 11.13 -8.45
N GLU A 342 -19.98 12.15 -9.10
CA GLU A 342 -19.69 13.56 -8.79
C GLU A 342 -19.96 13.88 -7.31
N LYS A 343 -21.12 13.45 -6.78
CA LYS A 343 -21.48 13.62 -5.36
C LYS A 343 -20.51 12.90 -4.41
N MET A 344 -20.08 11.69 -4.79
CA MET A 344 -19.10 10.92 -4.01
C MET A 344 -17.77 11.66 -3.90
N PHE A 345 -17.26 12.17 -5.01
CA PHE A 345 -16.00 12.92 -5.01
C PHE A 345 -16.10 14.23 -4.25
N ASP A 346 -17.20 14.98 -4.38
CA ASP A 346 -17.42 16.18 -3.58
C ASP A 346 -17.39 15.88 -2.07
N TYR A 347 -18.05 14.78 -1.66
CA TYR A 347 -18.03 14.32 -0.26
C TYR A 347 -16.61 13.92 0.20
N LEU A 348 -15.89 13.16 -0.62
CA LEU A 348 -14.52 12.74 -0.31
C LEU A 348 -13.59 13.94 -0.14
N PHE A 349 -13.62 14.90 -1.06
CA PHE A 349 -12.78 16.10 -0.98
C PHE A 349 -13.08 16.93 0.27
N GLU A 350 -14.37 17.12 0.60
CA GLU A 350 -14.79 17.84 1.81
C GLU A 350 -14.30 17.13 3.09
N LYS A 351 -14.60 15.84 3.24
CA LYS A 351 -14.30 15.09 4.47
C LYS A 351 -12.82 14.77 4.68
N LEU A 352 -12.06 14.70 3.59
CA LEU A 352 -10.59 14.53 3.63
C LEU A 352 -9.86 15.87 3.75
N GLY A 353 -10.56 17.00 3.63
CA GLY A 353 -9.96 18.34 3.68
C GLY A 353 -9.05 18.64 2.49
N LEU A 354 -9.36 18.07 1.32
CA LEU A 354 -8.57 18.24 0.09
C LEU A 354 -9.04 19.47 -0.70
N GLY A 355 -8.08 20.18 -1.30
CA GLY A 355 -8.39 21.14 -2.36
C GLY A 355 -8.80 20.42 -3.65
N LYS A 356 -9.77 20.96 -4.39
CA LYS A 356 -10.25 20.35 -5.65
C LYS A 356 -9.25 20.44 -6.81
N GLN A 357 -8.19 21.23 -6.70
CA GLN A 357 -7.13 21.35 -7.69
C GLN A 357 -5.91 20.54 -7.23
N LEU A 358 -5.59 19.48 -7.96
CA LEU A 358 -4.49 18.58 -7.67
C LEU A 358 -3.41 18.69 -8.75
N LYS A 359 -2.15 18.59 -8.32
CA LYS A 359 -1.01 18.49 -9.23
C LYS A 359 -0.80 17.04 -9.61
N VAL A 360 -0.71 16.79 -10.89
CA VAL A 360 -0.41 15.46 -11.46
C VAL A 360 0.68 15.61 -12.52
N LYS A 361 1.42 14.55 -12.78
CA LYS A 361 2.31 14.48 -13.92
C LYS A 361 1.68 13.62 -15.01
N ASP A 362 1.81 14.04 -16.25
CA ASP A 362 1.40 13.21 -17.37
C ASP A 362 2.51 12.17 -17.71
N LYS A 363 2.25 11.33 -18.72
CA LYS A 363 3.20 10.30 -19.18
C LYS A 363 4.57 10.85 -19.62
N ASP A 364 4.63 12.13 -19.96
CA ASP A 364 5.84 12.83 -20.39
C ASP A 364 6.48 13.63 -19.22
N TRP A 365 6.06 13.37 -17.99
CA TRP A 365 6.50 14.01 -16.73
C TRP A 365 6.20 15.51 -16.64
N ILE A 366 5.27 16.01 -17.47
CA ILE A 366 4.84 17.40 -17.45
C ILE A 366 3.80 17.57 -16.35
N GLU A 367 4.04 18.51 -15.44
CA GLU A 367 3.09 18.86 -14.36
C GLU A 367 1.83 19.52 -14.95
N LYS A 368 0.68 19.02 -14.56
CA LYS A 368 -0.66 19.53 -14.90
C LYS A 368 -1.49 19.71 -13.66
N ILE A 369 -2.49 20.57 -13.74
CA ILE A 369 -3.49 20.72 -12.69
C ILE A 369 -4.78 20.02 -13.15
N VAL A 370 -5.26 19.11 -12.33
CA VAL A 370 -6.57 18.47 -12.47
C VAL A 370 -7.53 19.19 -11.55
N ASP A 371 -8.64 19.70 -12.08
CA ASP A 371 -9.68 20.41 -11.32
C ASP A 371 -10.91 19.51 -11.14
N PHE A 372 -11.12 19.03 -9.92
CA PHE A 372 -12.26 18.19 -9.54
C PHE A 372 -13.55 18.95 -9.24
N THR A 373 -13.62 20.24 -9.59
CA THR A 373 -14.85 21.02 -9.43
C THR A 373 -15.96 20.45 -10.32
N THR A 374 -17.09 20.11 -9.73
CA THR A 374 -18.28 19.59 -10.40
C THR A 374 -19.17 20.71 -10.95
N PRO A 375 -19.97 20.49 -12.01
CA PRO A 375 -20.09 19.24 -12.80
C PRO A 375 -18.91 19.04 -13.75
N TRP A 376 -18.57 17.75 -14.00
CA TRP A 376 -17.48 17.40 -14.90
C TRP A 376 -17.90 17.35 -16.35
N GLU A 377 -16.93 17.46 -17.24
CA GLU A 377 -17.11 17.34 -18.69
C GLU A 377 -17.70 15.97 -19.05
N ARG A 378 -18.64 15.96 -20.03
CA ARG A 378 -19.25 14.75 -20.57
C ARG A 378 -18.98 14.71 -22.06
N ILE A 379 -18.22 13.70 -22.49
CA ILE A 379 -17.75 13.52 -23.87
C ILE A 379 -18.40 12.26 -24.41
N ASP A 380 -19.31 12.41 -25.40
CA ASP A 380 -19.80 11.28 -26.16
C ASP A 380 -18.66 10.62 -26.94
N TYR A 381 -18.54 9.29 -26.81
CA TYR A 381 -17.41 8.54 -27.36
C TYR A 381 -17.24 8.76 -28.88
N THR A 382 -18.32 8.54 -29.64
CA THR A 382 -18.31 8.65 -31.10
C THR A 382 -18.00 10.07 -31.54
N GLN A 383 -18.70 11.05 -31.00
CA GLN A 383 -18.48 12.47 -31.32
C GLN A 383 -17.07 12.94 -30.94
N GLY A 384 -16.58 12.54 -29.78
CA GLY A 384 -15.23 12.89 -29.31
C GLY A 384 -14.14 12.31 -30.22
N VAL A 385 -14.24 11.04 -30.58
CA VAL A 385 -13.28 10.40 -31.50
C VAL A 385 -13.39 11.01 -32.89
N ASN A 386 -14.58 11.27 -33.41
CA ASN A 386 -14.80 11.89 -34.71
C ASN A 386 -14.14 13.29 -34.76
N GLN A 387 -14.39 14.12 -33.76
CA GLN A 387 -13.80 15.46 -33.67
C GLN A 387 -12.27 15.39 -33.56
N ALA A 388 -11.76 14.47 -32.75
CA ALA A 388 -10.31 14.36 -32.50
C ALA A 388 -9.52 13.79 -33.68
N SER A 389 -10.11 12.84 -34.44
CA SER A 389 -9.47 12.15 -35.58
C SER A 389 -9.78 12.79 -36.93
N GLY A 390 -10.90 13.50 -37.05
CA GLY A 390 -11.45 13.95 -38.34
C GLY A 390 -12.04 12.82 -39.20
N LEU A 391 -12.40 11.70 -38.57
CA LEU A 391 -13.08 10.55 -39.19
C LEU A 391 -14.45 10.39 -38.54
N ASP A 392 -15.43 9.88 -39.29
CA ASP A 392 -16.72 9.48 -38.72
C ASP A 392 -16.70 7.96 -38.48
N ILE A 393 -16.41 7.57 -37.22
CA ILE A 393 -16.28 6.15 -36.87
C ILE A 393 -17.62 5.39 -36.91
N SER A 394 -18.77 6.06 -36.92
CA SER A 394 -20.07 5.41 -37.01
C SER A 394 -20.34 4.75 -38.37
N GLN A 395 -19.56 5.09 -39.38
CA GLN A 395 -19.70 4.55 -40.74
C GLN A 395 -19.01 3.20 -40.97
N TYR A 396 -18.34 2.65 -39.92
CA TYR A 396 -17.58 1.41 -40.04
C TYR A 396 -18.23 0.28 -39.23
N GLY A 397 -18.56 -0.80 -39.92
CA GLY A 397 -18.99 -2.06 -39.33
C GLY A 397 -17.82 -2.99 -38.99
N ILE A 398 -18.08 -4.16 -38.42
CA ILE A 398 -17.03 -5.14 -38.00
C ILE A 398 -16.13 -5.54 -39.18
N GLU A 399 -16.65 -5.66 -40.37
CA GLU A 399 -15.91 -6.10 -41.56
C GLU A 399 -15.13 -4.98 -42.25
N ASP A 400 -15.20 -3.73 -41.79
CA ASP A 400 -14.63 -2.56 -42.45
C ASP A 400 -13.17 -2.27 -42.03
N ALA A 401 -12.44 -3.21 -41.43
CA ALA A 401 -11.10 -2.99 -40.90
C ALA A 401 -10.11 -2.39 -41.95
N ASP A 402 -10.12 -2.90 -43.17
CA ASP A 402 -9.19 -2.42 -44.23
C ASP A 402 -9.53 -1.00 -44.69
N ARG A 403 -10.81 -0.67 -44.80
CA ARG A 403 -11.28 0.67 -45.15
C ARG A 403 -10.93 1.66 -44.01
N LEU A 404 -11.26 1.34 -42.78
CA LEU A 404 -10.93 2.19 -41.62
C LEU A 404 -9.42 2.42 -41.51
N ARG A 405 -8.61 1.38 -41.71
CA ARG A 405 -7.15 1.47 -41.68
C ARG A 405 -6.61 2.45 -42.72
N ALA A 406 -7.12 2.34 -43.95
CA ALA A 406 -6.72 3.25 -45.02
C ALA A 406 -7.10 4.71 -44.72
N ASP A 407 -8.30 4.94 -44.18
CA ASP A 407 -8.79 6.27 -43.81
C ASP A 407 -8.00 6.87 -42.63
N ILE A 408 -7.65 6.07 -41.62
CA ILE A 408 -6.77 6.48 -40.51
C ILE A 408 -5.38 6.93 -41.08
N GLN A 409 -4.79 6.14 -41.97
CA GLN A 409 -3.51 6.45 -42.57
C GLN A 409 -3.59 7.73 -43.45
N ALA A 410 -4.68 7.93 -44.15
CA ALA A 410 -4.92 9.14 -44.93
C ALA A 410 -4.99 10.42 -44.08
N LYS A 411 -5.35 10.30 -42.80
CA LYS A 411 -5.30 11.37 -41.79
C LYS A 411 -3.89 11.57 -41.18
N GLY A 412 -2.88 10.81 -41.60
CA GLY A 412 -1.53 10.87 -41.04
C GLY A 412 -1.41 10.24 -39.65
N ILE A 413 -2.40 9.42 -39.21
CA ILE A 413 -2.40 8.72 -37.93
C ILE A 413 -1.84 7.31 -38.18
N SER A 414 -0.93 6.88 -37.30
CA SER A 414 -0.34 5.54 -37.36
C SER A 414 -0.04 5.01 -35.94
N PHE A 415 -0.09 3.71 -35.77
CA PHE A 415 0.31 3.01 -34.54
C PHE A 415 0.80 1.59 -34.89
N GLU A 416 1.60 1.03 -33.99
CA GLU A 416 2.25 -0.27 -34.18
C GLU A 416 1.21 -1.40 -34.26
N GLY A 417 1.43 -2.38 -35.15
CA GLY A 417 0.56 -3.53 -35.32
C GLY A 417 -0.77 -3.25 -36.05
N MET A 418 -0.99 -2.03 -36.52
CA MET A 418 -2.22 -1.57 -37.16
C MET A 418 -2.68 -2.47 -38.32
N GLU A 419 -1.74 -3.09 -39.03
CA GLU A 419 -1.99 -3.96 -40.17
C GLU A 419 -2.75 -5.26 -39.81
N LYS A 420 -2.70 -5.69 -38.56
CA LYS A 420 -3.33 -6.92 -38.08
C LYS A 420 -4.62 -6.69 -37.27
N MET A 421 -4.98 -5.42 -37.04
CA MET A 421 -6.10 -5.07 -36.17
C MET A 421 -7.43 -5.12 -36.90
N GLY A 422 -8.45 -5.68 -36.24
CA GLY A 422 -9.84 -5.58 -36.65
C GLY A 422 -10.44 -4.19 -36.38
N THR A 423 -11.65 -3.93 -36.86
CA THR A 423 -12.30 -2.62 -36.80
C THR A 423 -12.41 -2.09 -35.36
N THR A 424 -12.88 -2.91 -34.42
CA THR A 424 -13.05 -2.53 -33.01
C THR A 424 -11.73 -2.14 -32.36
N THR A 425 -10.67 -2.91 -32.61
CA THR A 425 -9.32 -2.63 -32.12
C THR A 425 -8.77 -1.35 -32.72
N LEU A 426 -8.99 -1.10 -34.02
CA LEU A 426 -8.58 0.15 -34.67
C LEU A 426 -9.29 1.36 -34.08
N ILE A 427 -10.58 1.29 -33.77
CA ILE A 427 -11.34 2.36 -33.14
C ILE A 427 -10.82 2.61 -31.71
N ASP A 428 -10.56 1.57 -30.94
CA ASP A 428 -10.02 1.70 -29.58
C ASP A 428 -8.60 2.34 -29.57
N TYR A 429 -7.73 1.89 -30.47
CA TYR A 429 -6.41 2.51 -30.63
C TYR A 429 -6.50 3.95 -31.12
N LEU A 430 -7.42 4.27 -32.01
CA LEU A 430 -7.68 5.63 -32.46
C LEU A 430 -8.10 6.50 -31.27
N TYR A 431 -9.07 6.06 -30.47
CA TYR A 431 -9.45 6.72 -29.21
C TYR A 431 -8.25 6.95 -28.28
N LYS A 432 -7.47 5.91 -28.01
CA LYS A 432 -6.28 5.96 -27.15
C LYS A 432 -5.20 6.91 -27.64
N LYS A 433 -5.10 7.13 -28.96
CA LYS A 433 -4.07 7.99 -29.58
C LYS A 433 -4.51 9.44 -29.75
N VAL A 434 -5.77 9.70 -30.11
CA VAL A 434 -6.18 11.05 -30.54
C VAL A 434 -7.08 11.78 -29.56
N LEU A 435 -7.89 11.08 -28.77
CA LEU A 435 -8.81 11.68 -27.81
C LEU A 435 -8.29 11.61 -26.37
N ARG A 436 -8.03 10.40 -25.86
CA ARG A 436 -7.64 10.16 -24.48
C ARG A 436 -6.47 11.02 -23.96
N PRO A 437 -5.38 11.26 -24.74
CA PRO A 437 -4.27 12.08 -24.27
C PRO A 437 -4.60 13.57 -24.11
N LYS A 438 -5.71 14.04 -24.68
CA LYS A 438 -6.16 15.45 -24.57
C LYS A 438 -6.98 15.69 -23.29
N ILE A 439 -7.41 14.64 -22.62
CA ILE A 439 -8.27 14.71 -21.43
C ILE A 439 -7.39 14.77 -20.18
N THR A 440 -7.34 15.94 -19.55
CA THR A 440 -6.55 16.18 -18.33
C THR A 440 -7.40 16.10 -17.08
N GLY A 441 -8.53 16.81 -17.04
CA GLY A 441 -9.41 16.92 -15.86
C GLY A 441 -10.36 15.74 -15.76
N PRO A 442 -11.13 15.61 -14.67
CA PRO A 442 -12.17 14.60 -14.63
C PRO A 442 -13.15 14.79 -15.78
N ALA A 443 -13.32 13.74 -16.62
CA ALA A 443 -14.29 13.76 -17.70
C ALA A 443 -14.94 12.38 -17.85
N PHE A 444 -16.26 12.36 -18.03
CA PHE A 444 -16.99 11.15 -18.39
C PHE A 444 -16.93 10.95 -19.90
N ILE A 445 -16.42 9.78 -20.32
CA ILE A 445 -16.57 9.30 -21.69
C ILE A 445 -17.73 8.33 -21.67
N TYR A 446 -18.79 8.58 -22.45
CA TYR A 446 -20.04 7.85 -22.37
C TYR A 446 -20.61 7.52 -23.76
N ASN A 447 -21.69 6.75 -23.83
CA ASN A 447 -22.31 6.30 -25.07
C ASN A 447 -21.34 5.56 -26.00
N TYR A 448 -20.79 4.45 -25.52
CA TYR A 448 -19.89 3.64 -26.35
C TYR A 448 -20.66 2.98 -27.50
N PRO A 449 -20.05 2.93 -28.70
CA PRO A 449 -20.67 2.20 -29.82
C PRO A 449 -20.88 0.72 -29.51
N VAL A 450 -22.01 0.15 -29.88
CA VAL A 450 -22.34 -1.28 -29.67
C VAL A 450 -21.25 -2.20 -30.22
N ILE A 451 -20.64 -1.83 -31.36
CA ILE A 451 -19.54 -2.58 -31.96
C ILE A 451 -18.35 -2.76 -31.01
N MET A 452 -18.14 -1.82 -30.06
CA MET A 452 -17.07 -1.87 -29.07
C MET A 452 -17.41 -2.71 -27.83
N GLN A 453 -18.70 -2.89 -27.56
CA GLN A 453 -19.20 -3.56 -26.34
C GLN A 453 -20.41 -4.44 -26.67
N PRO A 454 -20.27 -5.45 -27.55
CA PRO A 454 -21.41 -6.18 -28.09
C PRO A 454 -22.12 -7.06 -27.03
N LEU A 455 -21.55 -7.22 -25.83
CA LEU A 455 -22.07 -8.03 -24.75
C LEU A 455 -22.79 -7.21 -23.67
N ALA A 456 -22.73 -5.87 -23.77
CA ALA A 456 -23.38 -4.97 -22.82
C ALA A 456 -24.84 -4.67 -23.25
N ARG A 457 -25.61 -4.06 -22.33
CA ARG A 457 -26.97 -3.61 -22.64
C ARG A 457 -26.96 -2.51 -23.69
N ILE A 458 -27.69 -2.70 -24.77
CA ILE A 458 -27.98 -1.68 -25.78
C ILE A 458 -28.96 -0.67 -25.19
N SER A 459 -28.84 0.60 -25.53
CA SER A 459 -29.77 1.64 -25.10
C SER A 459 -31.16 1.46 -25.70
N ASP A 460 -32.20 1.68 -24.90
CA ASP A 460 -33.58 1.64 -25.36
C ASP A 460 -33.89 2.83 -26.32
N GLY A 461 -33.09 3.87 -26.30
CA GLY A 461 -33.30 5.07 -27.12
C GLY A 461 -32.48 5.12 -28.41
N ASP A 462 -31.37 4.36 -28.51
CA ASP A 462 -30.52 4.28 -29.69
C ASP A 462 -29.81 2.93 -29.76
N GLU A 463 -30.15 2.12 -30.73
CA GLU A 463 -29.60 0.76 -30.93
C GLU A 463 -28.11 0.72 -31.28
N ASN A 464 -27.50 1.86 -31.59
CA ASN A 464 -26.09 1.95 -31.92
C ASN A 464 -25.17 2.18 -30.72
N ILE A 465 -25.73 2.46 -29.55
CA ILE A 465 -24.96 2.78 -28.33
C ILE A 465 -25.27 1.86 -27.16
N VAL A 466 -24.28 1.72 -26.28
CA VAL A 466 -24.38 1.06 -24.98
C VAL A 466 -24.43 2.12 -23.89
N GLU A 467 -25.30 1.95 -22.93
CA GLU A 467 -25.44 2.81 -21.77
C GLU A 467 -24.31 2.54 -20.76
N GLN A 468 -23.16 3.15 -21.03
CA GLN A 468 -21.92 2.98 -20.29
C GLN A 468 -21.19 4.31 -20.17
N PHE A 469 -20.41 4.49 -19.08
CA PHE A 469 -19.38 5.51 -19.03
C PHE A 469 -18.07 5.01 -18.41
N GLN A 470 -16.98 5.70 -18.72
CA GLN A 470 -15.72 5.67 -18.00
C GLN A 470 -15.40 7.07 -17.49
N LEU A 471 -14.91 7.19 -16.25
CA LEU A 471 -14.32 8.42 -15.73
C LEU A 471 -12.82 8.44 -16.01
N LEU A 472 -12.36 9.42 -16.76
CA LEU A 472 -10.95 9.64 -17.04
C LEU A 472 -10.40 10.80 -16.22
N VAL A 473 -9.22 10.60 -15.63
CA VAL A 473 -8.42 11.63 -14.96
C VAL A 473 -6.96 11.44 -15.35
N ASN A 474 -6.35 12.46 -15.93
CA ASN A 474 -4.96 12.45 -16.39
C ASN A 474 -4.61 11.22 -17.25
N GLY A 475 -5.55 10.84 -18.13
CA GLY A 475 -5.41 9.67 -19.00
C GLY A 475 -5.62 8.31 -18.30
N TRP A 476 -5.91 8.27 -17.00
CA TRP A 476 -6.24 7.05 -16.28
C TRP A 476 -7.74 6.83 -16.19
N GLU A 477 -8.19 5.62 -16.46
CA GLU A 477 -9.55 5.17 -16.16
C GLU A 477 -9.67 4.95 -14.65
N ILE A 478 -10.52 5.75 -14.00
CA ILE A 478 -10.72 5.72 -12.56
C ILE A 478 -11.87 4.80 -12.19
N CYS A 479 -12.99 4.93 -12.88
CA CYS A 479 -14.16 4.09 -12.67
C CYS A 479 -14.89 3.85 -13.99
N LYS A 480 -15.74 2.83 -13.97
CA LYS A 480 -16.60 2.40 -15.06
C LYS A 480 -17.99 2.05 -14.51
N ALA A 481 -19.03 2.36 -15.26
CA ALA A 481 -20.40 2.04 -14.87
C ALA A 481 -21.28 1.80 -16.09
N TYR A 482 -22.37 1.05 -15.85
CA TYR A 482 -23.32 0.67 -16.87
C TYR A 482 -24.77 0.80 -16.37
N SER A 483 -25.73 0.95 -17.30
CA SER A 483 -27.04 0.34 -17.12
C SER A 483 -26.91 -1.15 -17.39
N GLU A 484 -27.30 -2.00 -16.46
CA GLU A 484 -27.00 -3.42 -16.52
C GLU A 484 -27.88 -4.18 -17.49
N LEU A 485 -27.32 -5.18 -18.15
CA LEU A 485 -28.08 -6.20 -18.86
C LEU A 485 -28.82 -7.07 -17.83
N VAL A 486 -30.15 -7.11 -17.94
CA VAL A 486 -31.01 -7.88 -17.02
C VAL A 486 -31.81 -8.96 -17.73
N ASP A 487 -31.66 -9.13 -19.05
CA ASP A 487 -32.27 -10.18 -19.87
C ASP A 487 -31.42 -11.47 -19.76
N PRO A 488 -31.93 -12.54 -19.11
CA PRO A 488 -31.19 -13.79 -18.95
C PRO A 488 -30.93 -14.52 -20.27
N LEU A 489 -31.81 -14.38 -21.25
CA LEU A 489 -31.67 -15.07 -22.54
C LEU A 489 -30.53 -14.44 -23.35
N LEU A 490 -30.45 -13.11 -23.35
CA LEU A 490 -29.36 -12.40 -24.00
C LEU A 490 -28.03 -12.62 -23.24
N GLN A 491 -28.06 -12.66 -21.89
CA GLN A 491 -26.89 -12.96 -21.09
C GLN A 491 -26.31 -14.35 -21.38
N GLN A 492 -27.19 -15.38 -21.49
CA GLN A 492 -26.75 -16.73 -21.86
C GLN A 492 -26.12 -16.74 -23.25
N ALA A 493 -26.76 -16.12 -24.23
CA ALA A 493 -26.21 -16.04 -25.58
C ALA A 493 -24.85 -15.31 -25.64
N ASN A 494 -24.62 -14.35 -24.74
CA ASN A 494 -23.35 -13.66 -24.61
C ASN A 494 -22.28 -14.57 -24.00
N PHE A 495 -22.60 -15.34 -22.98
CA PHE A 495 -21.68 -16.34 -22.39
C PHE A 495 -21.32 -17.43 -23.38
N ASP A 496 -22.28 -17.92 -24.20
CA ASP A 496 -22.02 -18.92 -25.24
C ASP A 496 -20.96 -18.38 -26.25
N LYS A 497 -21.07 -17.11 -26.67
CA LYS A 497 -20.09 -16.46 -27.55
C LYS A 497 -18.71 -16.33 -26.88
N GLN A 498 -18.66 -16.01 -25.59
CA GLN A 498 -17.39 -15.94 -24.83
C GLN A 498 -16.74 -17.32 -24.73
N ALA A 499 -17.52 -18.35 -24.42
CA ALA A 499 -17.04 -19.73 -24.39
C ALA A 499 -16.45 -20.19 -25.73
N GLU A 500 -17.09 -19.79 -26.86
CA GLU A 500 -16.56 -20.05 -28.20
C GLU A 500 -15.22 -19.31 -28.45
N ALA A 501 -15.08 -18.07 -27.95
CA ALA A 501 -13.85 -17.31 -28.07
C ALA A 501 -12.72 -17.94 -27.23
N ALA A 502 -13.01 -18.34 -25.99
CA ALA A 502 -12.09 -19.07 -25.12
C ALA A 502 -11.61 -20.38 -25.76
N ALA A 503 -12.51 -21.13 -26.38
CA ALA A 503 -12.18 -22.37 -27.09
C ALA A 503 -11.27 -22.14 -28.33
N LYS A 504 -11.24 -20.90 -28.84
CA LYS A 504 -10.35 -20.47 -29.94
C LYS A 504 -9.02 -19.88 -29.47
N GLY A 505 -8.79 -19.88 -28.14
CA GLY A 505 -7.52 -19.44 -27.54
C GLY A 505 -7.52 -17.99 -27.04
N ASP A 506 -8.66 -17.40 -26.79
CA ASP A 506 -8.77 -16.11 -26.10
C ASP A 506 -8.67 -16.33 -24.58
N ASP A 507 -7.52 -16.04 -24.00
CA ASP A 507 -7.22 -16.25 -22.57
C ASP A 507 -7.96 -15.30 -21.62
N GLU A 508 -8.59 -14.22 -22.14
CA GLU A 508 -9.40 -13.27 -21.38
C GLU A 508 -10.91 -13.63 -21.42
N ALA A 509 -11.33 -14.49 -22.34
CA ALA A 509 -12.70 -14.95 -22.43
C ALA A 509 -13.00 -16.01 -21.38
N THR A 510 -14.19 -15.93 -20.76
CA THR A 510 -14.60 -16.81 -19.66
C THR A 510 -15.54 -17.92 -20.15
N SER A 511 -15.63 -19.02 -19.40
CA SER A 511 -16.49 -20.17 -19.71
C SER A 511 -17.98 -19.94 -19.41
N GLY A 512 -18.35 -18.75 -18.92
CA GLY A 512 -19.72 -18.45 -18.48
C GLY A 512 -19.96 -18.74 -16.99
N ASP A 513 -21.10 -18.29 -16.47
CA ASP A 513 -21.55 -18.48 -15.08
C ASP A 513 -23.03 -18.89 -15.10
N GLU A 514 -23.29 -20.23 -15.19
CA GLU A 514 -24.64 -20.80 -15.24
C GLU A 514 -25.46 -20.40 -14.00
N ALA A 515 -24.83 -20.37 -12.80
CA ALA A 515 -25.50 -20.01 -11.56
C ALA A 515 -25.92 -18.52 -11.54
N PHE A 516 -25.23 -17.68 -12.29
CA PHE A 516 -25.61 -16.28 -12.45
C PHE A 516 -26.81 -16.16 -13.40
N VAL A 517 -26.81 -16.87 -14.53
CA VAL A 517 -27.96 -16.88 -15.46
C VAL A 517 -29.20 -17.43 -14.77
N GLU A 518 -29.08 -18.53 -14.03
CA GLU A 518 -30.19 -19.08 -13.23
C GLU A 518 -30.75 -18.02 -12.26
N ALA A 519 -29.90 -17.29 -11.58
CA ALA A 519 -30.35 -16.21 -10.68
C ALA A 519 -31.11 -15.12 -11.46
N MET A 520 -30.66 -14.73 -12.65
CA MET A 520 -31.37 -13.78 -13.51
C MET A 520 -32.75 -14.26 -13.95
N GLU A 521 -32.91 -15.56 -14.19
CA GLU A 521 -34.18 -16.17 -14.58
C GLU A 521 -35.27 -16.07 -13.49
N TYR A 522 -34.88 -15.95 -12.20
CA TYR A 522 -35.81 -15.64 -11.11
C TYR A 522 -36.28 -14.18 -11.09
N GLY A 523 -35.80 -13.36 -12.02
CA GLY A 523 -36.18 -11.96 -12.19
C GLY A 523 -35.14 -11.00 -11.58
N MET A 524 -34.27 -10.45 -12.45
CA MET A 524 -33.34 -9.39 -12.08
C MET A 524 -33.97 -8.03 -12.33
N PRO A 525 -34.04 -7.14 -11.32
CA PRO A 525 -34.60 -5.81 -11.52
C PRO A 525 -33.67 -4.94 -12.38
N PRO A 526 -34.21 -3.92 -13.11
CA PRO A 526 -33.36 -2.95 -13.78
C PRO A 526 -32.45 -2.24 -12.74
N GLN A 527 -31.18 -2.15 -13.05
CA GLN A 527 -30.17 -1.63 -12.13
C GLN A 527 -28.97 -1.05 -12.86
N SER A 528 -28.18 -0.28 -12.14
CA SER A 528 -26.90 0.25 -12.61
C SER A 528 -25.78 -0.20 -11.70
N GLY A 529 -24.71 -0.71 -12.30
CA GLY A 529 -23.47 -1.12 -11.64
C GLY A 529 -22.37 -0.09 -11.85
N PHE A 530 -21.45 -0.08 -10.91
CA PHE A 530 -20.29 0.83 -10.87
C PHE A 530 -19.09 0.12 -10.24
N GLY A 531 -17.93 0.24 -10.87
CA GLY A 531 -16.67 -0.25 -10.34
C GLY A 531 -15.59 0.83 -10.36
N MET A 532 -14.84 0.98 -9.25
CA MET A 532 -13.70 1.92 -9.12
C MET A 532 -12.50 1.27 -8.47
N GLY A 533 -11.36 1.25 -9.17
CA GLY A 533 -10.08 0.82 -8.64
C GLY A 533 -9.51 1.86 -7.66
N LEU A 534 -9.36 1.47 -6.38
CA LEU A 534 -9.02 2.44 -5.34
C LEU A 534 -7.55 2.84 -5.37
N GLU A 535 -6.63 2.00 -5.82
CA GLU A 535 -5.22 2.36 -5.98
C GLU A 535 -5.01 3.47 -7.00
N ARG A 536 -5.76 3.49 -8.11
CA ARG A 536 -5.64 4.54 -9.13
C ARG A 536 -6.04 5.91 -8.59
N ILE A 537 -7.19 6.00 -7.95
CA ILE A 537 -7.62 7.26 -7.35
C ILE A 537 -6.73 7.69 -6.18
N LEU A 538 -6.29 6.76 -5.35
CA LEU A 538 -5.35 7.05 -4.26
C LEU A 538 -3.99 7.54 -4.77
N ALA A 539 -3.47 6.99 -5.87
CA ALA A 539 -2.25 7.49 -6.50
C ALA A 539 -2.42 8.95 -6.93
N ILE A 540 -3.53 9.29 -7.59
CA ILE A 540 -3.83 10.68 -7.99
C ILE A 540 -3.96 11.59 -6.76
N LEU A 541 -4.75 11.21 -5.75
CA LEU A 541 -4.99 12.02 -4.55
C LEU A 541 -3.73 12.23 -3.70
N THR A 542 -2.73 11.36 -3.83
CA THR A 542 -1.45 11.44 -3.11
C THR A 542 -0.27 11.80 -4.01
N GLU A 543 -0.54 12.27 -5.24
CA GLU A 543 0.46 12.74 -6.21
C GLU A 543 1.53 11.68 -6.54
N GLN A 544 1.11 10.41 -6.72
CA GLN A 544 1.98 9.29 -7.06
C GLN A 544 1.78 8.85 -8.51
N ASP A 545 2.86 8.41 -9.15
CA ASP A 545 2.87 7.98 -10.55
C ASP A 545 2.86 6.45 -10.72
N ASN A 546 2.91 5.70 -9.61
CA ASN A 546 2.96 4.24 -9.61
C ASN A 546 2.05 3.67 -8.53
N LEU A 547 1.20 2.70 -8.90
CA LEU A 547 0.27 2.06 -7.96
C LEU A 547 0.96 1.39 -6.77
N ARG A 548 2.21 0.91 -6.93
CA ARG A 548 2.98 0.34 -5.82
C ARG A 548 3.27 1.34 -4.71
N ASP A 549 3.22 2.64 -4.99
CA ASP A 549 3.43 3.68 -3.96
C ASP A 549 2.28 3.78 -2.97
N VAL A 550 1.07 3.34 -3.35
CA VAL A 550 -0.11 3.30 -2.50
C VAL A 550 -0.47 1.89 -2.01
N ILE A 551 0.35 0.90 -2.32
CA ILE A 551 0.27 -0.48 -1.80
C ILE A 551 1.35 -0.64 -0.74
N MET A 552 0.95 -1.06 0.49
CA MET A 552 1.87 -1.12 1.62
C MET A 552 2.98 -2.15 1.40
N PHE A 553 2.63 -3.35 0.95
CA PHE A 553 3.56 -4.42 0.65
C PHE A 553 3.24 -5.00 -0.74
N PRO A 554 3.68 -4.32 -1.82
CA PRO A 554 3.39 -4.80 -3.17
C PRO A 554 4.07 -6.13 -3.44
N LEU A 555 3.40 -6.99 -4.24
CA LEU A 555 4.00 -8.22 -4.73
C LEU A 555 5.21 -7.88 -5.60
N MET A 556 6.36 -8.47 -5.27
CA MET A 556 7.63 -8.23 -5.95
C MET A 556 8.25 -9.56 -6.37
N LYS A 557 8.83 -9.62 -7.56
CA LYS A 557 9.58 -10.80 -7.99
C LYS A 557 10.68 -11.16 -6.99
N ALA A 558 10.83 -12.45 -6.66
CA ALA A 558 11.89 -12.90 -5.76
C ALA A 558 13.28 -12.61 -6.35
N LYS A 559 14.21 -12.02 -5.53
CA LYS A 559 15.56 -11.63 -6.01
C LYS A 559 16.41 -12.79 -6.55
N ASN A 560 16.07 -14.04 -6.22
CA ASN A 560 16.87 -15.25 -6.56
C ASN A 560 16.25 -16.07 -7.71
N GLN A 561 15.18 -15.61 -8.34
CA GLN A 561 14.64 -16.24 -9.55
C GLN A 561 15.31 -15.60 -10.77
N SER A 562 16.32 -16.26 -11.33
CA SER A 562 16.79 -15.96 -12.69
C SER A 562 15.60 -16.09 -13.66
N TRP A 563 15.50 -15.19 -14.62
CA TRP A 563 14.59 -15.37 -15.76
C TRP A 563 15.00 -16.68 -16.46
N ASP A 564 14.08 -17.61 -16.54
CA ASP A 564 14.19 -18.73 -17.46
C ASP A 564 13.56 -18.26 -18.77
N GLU A 565 14.40 -17.80 -19.70
CA GLU A 565 14.01 -17.31 -21.03
C GLU A 565 13.29 -18.39 -21.88
N SER A 566 13.22 -19.63 -21.39
CA SER A 566 12.58 -20.76 -22.09
C SER A 566 11.05 -20.85 -21.91
N LYS A 567 10.40 -19.88 -21.24
CA LYS A 567 8.95 -19.88 -21.01
C LYS A 567 8.18 -18.80 -21.82
N GLU A 568 8.82 -18.18 -22.79
CA GLU A 568 8.15 -17.37 -23.80
C GLU A 568 8.05 -18.17 -25.11
N GLU A 569 7.21 -19.21 -25.13
CA GLU A 569 6.67 -19.83 -26.34
C GLU A 569 5.18 -20.13 -26.16
#